data_4a055e1875a901d4e4b2f8aa9ae1e3cf
#
_entry.id   4a055e1875a901d4e4b2f8aa9ae1e3cf
#
_cell.length_a   1.000
_cell.length_b   1.000
_cell.length_c   1.000
_cell.angle_alpha   90.00
_cell.angle_beta   90.00
_cell.angle_gamma   90.00
#
_symmetry.space_group_name_H-M   'P 1'
#
loop_
_entity.id
_entity.type
_entity.pdbx_description
1 polymer ?
#
loop_
_entity_poly.entity_id
_entity_poly.type
_entity_poly.pdbx_seq_one_letter_code
_entity_poly.pdbx_strand_id
1 'polypeptide(L)'
;MTAQKKRLSLFLSLVIIIGAVVGWLVLHPARPSGPAKPKLVVGTDPGFKPFEYRQGGKIVGFDIDLAQEIANDTGRQLVIEEMNFDGLIAALQAGKIDMAVAGMSVTPERAQNVNFSNTYYLASQMIVVRDNDQRITSKDDLTGKKVGVQLGTTGDNVVGHLPQVTKVQFSAVPAVLQELRSGRIDAAVLDNAPAETYIKTNPDLKMLDAKLSEENYAIALRKDQTELLEAVNATIKRVRQDGTYQWLIKKHFSEPLSEQMSLANIFLGDQRYMYLVKGLGVTLFLAAVSTIIGVVIGLAVALMRISRVYPLKFWRKSSSARLRKWSEFYPLAWLAKFYTDVIRGTPVLVQLLIMYYVVFGSYQNIPKLVVAALAFGINSGAYVAELIRAGFESLPKGQWEAAQSLGLSYPQTIWYVTMPQALKVALPSLISEFITLLKETSIVGWIGATDLMRGADNIRFQTATAFEALIAAAVIYLILTTIFTKLMTRVEKRLQNDA
;
A
#
# COMPACT_ATOMS: atom_id res chain seq x y z
N MET A 1 3.72 -12.01 45.36
CA MET A 1 3.83 -11.78 43.90
C MET A 1 4.70 -10.55 43.69
N THR A 2 5.91 -10.70 43.17
CA THR A 2 6.86 -9.62 42.97
C THR A 2 6.34 -8.63 41.89
N ALA A 3 6.72 -7.34 41.99
CA ALA A 3 6.32 -6.27 41.07
C ALA A 3 6.52 -6.63 39.59
N GLN A 4 7.48 -7.50 39.29
CA GLN A 4 7.80 -8.03 37.99
C GLN A 4 6.70 -8.96 37.41
N LYS A 5 6.08 -9.81 38.28
CA LYS A 5 4.93 -10.66 37.87
C LYS A 5 3.69 -9.82 37.53
N LYS A 6 3.46 -8.72 38.26
CA LYS A 6 2.37 -7.78 37.97
C LYS A 6 2.58 -7.07 36.64
N ARG A 7 3.81 -6.64 36.30
CA ARG A 7 4.12 -5.95 35.04
C ARG A 7 4.02 -6.88 33.82
N LEU A 8 4.49 -8.12 33.92
CA LEU A 8 4.36 -9.11 32.84
C LEU A 8 2.90 -9.52 32.62
N SER A 9 2.15 -9.70 33.73
CA SER A 9 0.70 -9.96 33.68
C SER A 9 -0.06 -8.78 33.07
N LEU A 10 0.30 -7.54 33.40
CA LEU A 10 -0.31 -6.34 32.81
C LEU A 10 -0.02 -6.23 31.30
N PHE A 11 1.20 -6.54 30.88
CA PHE A 11 1.59 -6.53 29.47
C PHE A 11 0.84 -7.61 28.68
N LEU A 12 0.78 -8.85 29.18
CA LEU A 12 0.01 -9.95 28.57
C LEU A 12 -1.50 -9.64 28.54
N SER A 13 -2.04 -9.05 29.59
CA SER A 13 -3.44 -8.62 29.63
C SER A 13 -3.73 -7.51 28.62
N LEU A 14 -2.82 -6.55 28.47
CA LEU A 14 -2.95 -5.48 27.47
C LEU A 14 -2.94 -6.03 26.04
N VAL A 15 -2.05 -6.97 25.75
CA VAL A 15 -1.96 -7.66 24.45
C VAL A 15 -3.24 -8.45 24.15
N ILE A 16 -3.78 -9.18 25.16
CA ILE A 16 -5.03 -9.94 25.01
C ILE A 16 -6.23 -8.98 24.82
N ILE A 17 -6.29 -7.89 25.58
CA ILE A 17 -7.35 -6.88 25.46
C ILE A 17 -7.31 -6.21 24.09
N ILE A 18 -6.13 -5.83 23.59
CA ILE A 18 -6.00 -5.23 22.26
C ILE A 18 -6.35 -6.24 21.17
N GLY A 19 -5.92 -7.50 21.29
CA GLY A 19 -6.32 -8.57 20.38
C GLY A 19 -7.83 -8.81 20.39
N ALA A 20 -8.46 -8.78 21.56
CA ALA A 20 -9.91 -8.91 21.72
C ALA A 20 -10.65 -7.67 21.15
N VAL A 21 -10.13 -6.47 21.35
CA VAL A 21 -10.71 -5.22 20.80
C VAL A 21 -10.59 -5.20 19.28
N VAL A 22 -9.45 -5.59 18.71
CA VAL A 22 -9.26 -5.71 17.26
C VAL A 22 -10.18 -6.80 16.70
N GLY A 23 -10.25 -7.96 17.35
CA GLY A 23 -11.18 -9.04 16.99
C GLY A 23 -12.64 -8.60 17.10
N TRP A 24 -12.99 -7.85 18.15
CA TRP A 24 -14.35 -7.32 18.33
C TRP A 24 -14.69 -6.25 17.28
N LEU A 25 -13.76 -5.34 16.93
CA LEU A 25 -13.94 -4.35 15.86
C LEU A 25 -14.06 -4.98 14.47
N VAL A 26 -13.37 -6.09 14.23
CA VAL A 26 -13.47 -6.86 12.97
C VAL A 26 -14.79 -7.63 12.90
N LEU A 27 -15.25 -8.20 14.03
CA LEU A 27 -16.46 -9.00 14.10
C LEU A 27 -17.74 -8.15 14.27
N HIS A 28 -17.61 -6.90 14.77
CA HIS A 28 -18.72 -5.98 14.99
C HIS A 28 -18.44 -4.64 14.28
N PRO A 29 -18.44 -4.59 12.94
CA PRO A 29 -18.39 -3.32 12.24
C PRO A 29 -19.59 -2.46 12.68
N ALA A 30 -19.32 -1.20 12.99
CA ALA A 30 -20.37 -0.25 13.42
C ALA A 30 -21.54 -0.32 12.45
N ARG A 31 -22.72 -0.70 12.94
CA ARG A 31 -23.93 -0.73 12.12
C ARG A 31 -24.29 0.72 11.76
N PRO A 32 -24.42 1.06 10.48
CA PRO A 32 -24.94 2.37 10.11
C PRO A 32 -26.38 2.49 10.63
N SER A 33 -26.67 3.57 11.27
CA SER A 33 -28.02 3.92 11.75
C SER A 33 -28.86 4.40 10.57
N GLY A 34 -29.79 3.56 10.10
CA GLY A 34 -30.75 3.84 9.03
C GLY A 34 -30.61 2.93 7.81
N PRO A 35 -31.58 2.88 6.88
CA PRO A 35 -31.45 2.16 5.63
C PRO A 35 -30.36 2.83 4.80
N ALA A 36 -29.13 2.29 4.87
CA ALA A 36 -28.00 2.79 4.11
C ALA A 36 -28.27 2.55 2.62
N LYS A 37 -28.16 3.60 1.80
CA LYS A 37 -28.18 3.45 0.35
C LYS A 37 -27.08 2.44 -0.05
N PRO A 38 -27.33 1.55 -1.01
CA PRO A 38 -26.30 0.67 -1.51
C PRO A 38 -25.13 1.50 -2.02
N LYS A 39 -23.91 1.05 -1.76
CA LYS A 39 -22.68 1.74 -2.18
C LYS A 39 -22.41 1.50 -3.66
N LEU A 40 -21.83 2.49 -4.31
CA LEU A 40 -21.19 2.39 -5.61
C LEU A 40 -19.69 2.67 -5.38
N VAL A 41 -18.89 1.63 -5.39
CA VAL A 41 -17.45 1.73 -5.13
C VAL A 41 -16.71 1.95 -6.44
N VAL A 42 -16.07 3.11 -6.58
CA VAL A 42 -15.39 3.55 -7.80
C VAL A 42 -13.91 3.62 -7.57
N GLY A 43 -13.15 2.86 -8.36
CA GLY A 43 -11.70 2.93 -8.38
C GLY A 43 -11.18 4.02 -9.30
N THR A 44 -10.16 4.77 -8.86
CA THR A 44 -9.54 5.85 -9.61
C THR A 44 -8.09 6.07 -9.20
N ASP A 45 -7.28 6.70 -10.09
CA ASP A 45 -5.89 7.09 -9.83
C ASP A 45 -5.74 8.63 -9.86
N PRO A 46 -5.83 9.32 -8.70
CA PRO A 46 -5.95 10.77 -8.64
C PRO A 46 -4.62 11.52 -8.90
N GLY A 47 -4.05 11.32 -10.06
CA GLY A 47 -2.85 11.98 -10.58
C GLY A 47 -3.03 12.42 -12.03
N PHE A 48 -4.27 12.52 -12.54
CA PHE A 48 -4.59 12.66 -13.94
C PHE A 48 -5.53 13.86 -14.20
N LYS A 49 -5.10 15.07 -13.80
CA LYS A 49 -5.87 16.31 -14.00
C LYS A 49 -6.06 16.58 -15.52
N PRO A 50 -7.28 16.93 -15.98
CA PRO A 50 -8.46 17.40 -15.23
C PRO A 50 -9.50 16.31 -14.88
N PHE A 51 -9.23 15.05 -15.16
CA PHE A 51 -10.19 13.94 -14.99
C PHE A 51 -10.35 13.53 -13.52
N GLU A 52 -9.26 13.16 -12.85
CA GLU A 52 -9.21 12.82 -11.44
C GLU A 52 -7.93 13.35 -10.79
N TYR A 53 -8.11 14.15 -9.75
CA TYR A 53 -6.99 14.77 -9.03
C TYR A 53 -7.38 15.16 -7.61
N ARG A 54 -6.38 15.49 -6.80
CA ARG A 54 -6.62 15.91 -5.43
C ARG A 54 -6.68 17.43 -5.32
N GLN A 55 -7.72 17.93 -4.66
CA GLN A 55 -7.88 19.33 -4.31
C GLN A 55 -8.54 19.43 -2.93
N GLY A 56 -7.98 20.26 -2.03
CA GLY A 56 -8.54 20.47 -0.69
C GLY A 56 -8.75 19.18 0.13
N GLY A 57 -7.90 18.18 -0.06
CA GLY A 57 -8.01 16.88 0.64
C GLY A 57 -9.02 15.90 0.08
N LYS A 58 -9.72 16.26 -0.99
CA LYS A 58 -10.70 15.41 -1.68
C LYS A 58 -10.18 15.02 -3.06
N ILE A 59 -10.67 13.90 -3.57
CA ILE A 59 -10.51 13.55 -4.98
C ILE A 59 -11.65 14.20 -5.74
N VAL A 60 -11.30 14.97 -6.76
CA VAL A 60 -12.21 15.76 -7.61
C VAL A 60 -11.80 15.61 -9.07
N GLY A 61 -12.61 16.12 -9.98
CA GLY A 61 -12.33 16.12 -11.41
C GLY A 61 -13.54 15.69 -12.22
N PHE A 62 -13.37 15.73 -13.53
CA PHE A 62 -14.43 15.38 -14.49
C PHE A 62 -14.98 13.95 -14.23
N ASP A 63 -14.07 12.98 -14.06
CA ASP A 63 -14.40 11.57 -13.85
C ASP A 63 -15.14 11.35 -12.52
N ILE A 64 -14.77 12.10 -11.49
CA ILE A 64 -15.40 12.02 -10.17
C ILE A 64 -16.83 12.59 -10.19
N ASP A 65 -17.02 13.72 -10.86
CA ASP A 65 -18.34 14.30 -11.03
C ASP A 65 -19.24 13.42 -11.91
N LEU A 66 -18.70 12.83 -12.98
CA LEU A 66 -19.42 11.85 -13.81
C LEU A 66 -19.82 10.62 -12.99
N ALA A 67 -18.91 10.11 -12.13
CA ALA A 67 -19.22 9.00 -11.23
C ALA A 67 -20.30 9.38 -10.19
N GLN A 68 -20.34 10.65 -9.75
CA GLN A 68 -21.39 11.15 -8.86
C GLN A 68 -22.76 11.19 -9.57
N GLU A 69 -22.81 11.56 -10.85
CA GLU A 69 -24.03 11.52 -11.66
C GLU A 69 -24.56 10.09 -11.80
N ILE A 70 -23.66 9.12 -12.02
CA ILE A 70 -24.01 7.69 -12.07
C ILE A 70 -24.54 7.21 -10.72
N ALA A 71 -23.91 7.62 -9.62
CA ALA A 71 -24.37 7.27 -8.28
C ALA A 71 -25.76 7.84 -7.97
N ASN A 72 -26.03 9.08 -8.42
CA ASN A 72 -27.32 9.74 -8.27
C ASN A 72 -28.42 9.00 -9.05
N ASP A 73 -28.18 8.70 -10.33
CA ASP A 73 -29.13 8.01 -11.21
C ASP A 73 -29.42 6.57 -10.75
N THR A 74 -28.42 5.89 -10.18
CA THR A 74 -28.59 4.53 -9.65
C THR A 74 -29.10 4.50 -8.20
N GLY A 75 -29.32 5.65 -7.55
CA GLY A 75 -29.77 5.76 -6.17
C GLY A 75 -28.76 5.24 -5.14
N ARG A 76 -27.48 5.12 -5.53
CA ARG A 76 -26.37 4.59 -4.71
C ARG A 76 -25.58 5.71 -4.05
N GLN A 77 -24.83 5.37 -3.01
CA GLN A 77 -23.87 6.27 -2.38
C GLN A 77 -22.51 6.08 -3.04
N LEU A 78 -21.94 7.15 -3.62
CA LEU A 78 -20.59 7.12 -4.19
C LEU A 78 -19.54 6.91 -3.09
N VAL A 79 -18.65 5.96 -3.33
CA VAL A 79 -17.46 5.69 -2.53
C VAL A 79 -16.27 5.65 -3.48
N ILE A 80 -15.31 6.56 -3.31
CA ILE A 80 -14.09 6.60 -4.14
C ILE A 80 -13.00 5.79 -3.46
N GLU A 81 -12.45 4.82 -4.20
CA GLU A 81 -11.30 4.00 -3.81
C GLU A 81 -10.08 4.40 -4.65
N GLU A 82 -9.10 4.99 -3.99
CA GLU A 82 -7.84 5.36 -4.62
C GLU A 82 -6.92 4.15 -4.78
N MET A 83 -6.35 4.00 -5.96
CA MET A 83 -5.31 3.01 -6.26
C MET A 83 -4.50 3.43 -7.49
N ASN A 84 -3.37 2.77 -7.75
CA ASN A 84 -2.60 3.02 -8.95
C ASN A 84 -3.36 2.51 -10.19
N PHE A 85 -3.16 3.17 -11.33
CA PHE A 85 -3.86 2.87 -12.59
C PHE A 85 -3.74 1.40 -13.02
N ASP A 86 -2.54 0.84 -12.95
CA ASP A 86 -2.24 -0.56 -13.31
C ASP A 86 -2.96 -1.60 -12.41
N GLY A 87 -3.40 -1.20 -11.22
CA GLY A 87 -4.16 -2.04 -10.29
C GLY A 87 -5.68 -2.06 -10.52
N LEU A 88 -6.25 -1.13 -11.30
CA LEU A 88 -7.71 -0.93 -11.42
C LEU A 88 -8.44 -2.16 -11.96
N ILE A 89 -7.94 -2.78 -13.03
CA ILE A 89 -8.58 -3.97 -13.64
C ILE A 89 -8.52 -5.17 -12.67
N ALA A 90 -7.40 -5.36 -11.99
CA ALA A 90 -7.28 -6.42 -10.99
C ALA A 90 -8.25 -6.20 -9.81
N ALA A 91 -8.44 -4.95 -9.38
CA ALA A 91 -9.40 -4.59 -8.32
C ALA A 91 -10.86 -4.83 -8.76
N LEU A 92 -11.20 -4.55 -10.03
CA LEU A 92 -12.50 -4.89 -10.62
C LEU A 92 -12.74 -6.40 -10.60
N GLN A 93 -11.80 -7.19 -11.10
CA GLN A 93 -11.90 -8.66 -11.13
C GLN A 93 -12.01 -9.26 -9.73
N ALA A 94 -11.30 -8.69 -8.77
CA ALA A 94 -11.37 -9.10 -7.37
C ALA A 94 -12.67 -8.62 -6.65
N GLY A 95 -13.54 -7.86 -7.32
CA GLY A 95 -14.75 -7.31 -6.71
C GLY A 95 -14.50 -6.26 -5.63
N LYS A 96 -13.32 -5.62 -5.60
CA LYS A 96 -12.98 -4.54 -4.65
C LYS A 96 -13.65 -3.23 -5.01
N ILE A 97 -13.88 -3.01 -6.30
CA ILE A 97 -14.57 -1.87 -6.87
C ILE A 97 -15.67 -2.36 -7.81
N ASP A 98 -16.72 -1.57 -7.97
CA ASP A 98 -17.83 -1.88 -8.87
C ASP A 98 -17.54 -1.40 -10.29
N MET A 99 -16.88 -0.24 -10.41
CA MET A 99 -16.44 0.33 -11.68
C MET A 99 -15.12 1.09 -11.52
N ALA A 100 -14.36 1.22 -12.61
CA ALA A 100 -13.16 2.05 -12.69
C ALA A 100 -13.44 3.25 -13.60
N VAL A 101 -13.20 4.46 -13.05
CA VAL A 101 -13.34 5.74 -13.76
C VAL A 101 -12.04 6.49 -13.57
N ALA A 102 -11.19 6.49 -14.61
CA ALA A 102 -9.79 6.93 -14.51
C ALA A 102 -9.18 7.22 -15.88
N GLY A 103 -9.88 7.94 -16.76
CA GLY A 103 -9.38 8.21 -18.12
C GLY A 103 -9.00 6.93 -18.87
N MET A 104 -9.72 5.83 -18.63
CA MET A 104 -9.30 4.52 -19.13
C MET A 104 -9.71 4.31 -20.60
N SER A 105 -8.71 4.17 -21.47
CA SER A 105 -8.92 3.88 -22.89
C SER A 105 -9.40 2.44 -23.09
N VAL A 106 -10.35 2.26 -23.99
CA VAL A 106 -10.80 0.94 -24.45
C VAL A 106 -9.71 0.30 -25.31
N THR A 107 -9.22 -0.86 -24.91
CA THR A 107 -8.31 -1.68 -25.72
C THR A 107 -8.82 -3.12 -25.84
N PRO A 108 -8.47 -3.86 -26.91
CA PRO A 108 -8.86 -5.26 -27.07
C PRO A 108 -8.43 -6.14 -25.90
N GLU A 109 -7.22 -5.90 -25.35
CA GLU A 109 -6.66 -6.66 -24.23
C GLU A 109 -7.47 -6.43 -22.95
N ARG A 110 -7.81 -5.17 -22.67
CA ARG A 110 -8.64 -4.83 -21.50
C ARG A 110 -10.06 -5.36 -21.64
N ALA A 111 -10.64 -5.28 -22.86
CA ALA A 111 -11.98 -5.77 -23.16
C ALA A 111 -12.14 -7.30 -23.01
N GLN A 112 -11.04 -8.06 -23.03
CA GLN A 112 -11.08 -9.48 -22.66
C GLN A 112 -11.38 -9.69 -21.18
N ASN A 113 -10.98 -8.76 -20.31
CA ASN A 113 -11.04 -8.88 -18.86
C ASN A 113 -12.22 -8.16 -18.23
N VAL A 114 -12.68 -7.06 -18.82
CA VAL A 114 -13.74 -6.18 -18.30
C VAL A 114 -14.72 -5.79 -19.40
N ASN A 115 -15.90 -5.30 -19.03
CA ASN A 115 -16.81 -4.61 -19.93
C ASN A 115 -16.53 -3.12 -19.88
N PHE A 116 -16.78 -2.43 -20.99
CA PHE A 116 -16.67 -0.98 -21.08
C PHE A 116 -18.02 -0.33 -21.36
N SER A 117 -18.24 0.83 -20.79
CA SER A 117 -19.37 1.70 -21.12
C SER A 117 -19.22 2.29 -22.52
N ASN A 118 -20.23 3.04 -22.94
CA ASN A 118 -20.08 3.98 -24.05
C ASN A 118 -18.94 4.96 -23.77
N THR A 119 -18.23 5.37 -24.83
CA THR A 119 -17.16 6.38 -24.74
C THR A 119 -17.72 7.67 -24.16
N TYR A 120 -17.05 8.23 -23.15
CA TYR A 120 -17.41 9.54 -22.59
C TYR A 120 -16.46 10.66 -23.00
N TYR A 121 -15.19 10.35 -23.38
CA TYR A 121 -14.20 11.32 -23.83
C TYR A 121 -13.34 10.75 -24.96
N LEU A 122 -12.90 11.64 -25.90
CA LEU A 122 -11.94 11.30 -26.95
C LEU A 122 -10.59 11.87 -26.59
N ALA A 123 -9.58 11.04 -26.49
CA ALA A 123 -8.22 11.40 -26.15
C ALA A 123 -7.24 11.06 -27.26
N SER A 124 -6.01 11.52 -27.13
CA SER A 124 -4.90 11.20 -28.04
C SER A 124 -3.61 11.15 -27.25
N GLN A 125 -2.72 10.20 -27.55
CA GLN A 125 -1.37 10.21 -26.98
C GLN A 125 -0.53 11.26 -27.68
N MET A 126 0.11 12.13 -26.88
CA MET A 126 0.91 13.27 -27.34
C MET A 126 2.32 13.18 -26.79
N ILE A 127 3.27 13.76 -27.51
CA ILE A 127 4.66 13.87 -27.10
C ILE A 127 4.85 15.18 -26.34
N VAL A 128 5.41 15.09 -25.15
CA VAL A 128 5.80 16.25 -24.32
C VAL A 128 7.32 16.26 -24.19
N VAL A 129 7.93 17.42 -24.43
CA VAL A 129 9.37 17.65 -24.33
C VAL A 129 9.66 18.91 -23.51
N ARG A 130 10.92 19.11 -23.12
CA ARG A 130 11.35 20.40 -22.56
C ARG A 130 11.23 21.48 -23.60
N ASP A 131 10.81 22.68 -23.21
CA ASP A 131 10.57 23.79 -24.15
C ASP A 131 11.81 24.17 -24.94
N ASN A 132 12.97 24.10 -24.31
CA ASN A 132 14.26 24.41 -24.93
C ASN A 132 14.84 23.24 -25.79
N ASP A 133 14.20 22.07 -25.82
CA ASP A 133 14.68 20.93 -26.61
C ASP A 133 14.17 21.03 -28.05
N GLN A 134 15.09 21.18 -28.99
CA GLN A 134 14.81 21.21 -30.42
C GLN A 134 15.15 19.92 -31.16
N ARG A 135 15.65 18.89 -30.42
CA ARG A 135 16.09 17.62 -31.01
C ARG A 135 14.93 16.68 -31.29
N ILE A 136 13.77 16.92 -30.68
CA ILE A 136 12.57 16.11 -30.83
C ILE A 136 11.45 17.04 -31.28
N THR A 137 11.01 16.87 -32.53
CA THR A 137 9.96 17.64 -33.18
C THR A 137 8.83 16.75 -33.71
N SER A 138 9.10 15.45 -33.86
CA SER A 138 8.18 14.44 -34.38
C SER A 138 8.35 13.11 -33.65
N LYS A 139 7.50 12.13 -33.95
CA LYS A 139 7.61 10.77 -33.41
C LYS A 139 8.88 10.03 -33.88
N ASP A 140 9.37 10.35 -35.06
CA ASP A 140 10.54 9.68 -35.63
C ASP A 140 11.84 10.07 -34.91
N ASP A 141 11.87 11.27 -34.31
CA ASP A 141 12.98 11.74 -33.49
C ASP A 141 13.09 11.04 -32.12
N LEU A 142 12.10 10.23 -31.76
CA LEU A 142 12.13 9.43 -30.52
C LEU A 142 13.10 8.25 -30.62
N THR A 143 13.55 7.87 -31.81
CA THR A 143 14.54 6.82 -32.04
C THR A 143 15.83 7.10 -31.22
N GLY A 144 16.26 6.14 -30.42
CA GLY A 144 17.45 6.26 -29.56
C GLY A 144 17.22 7.11 -28.30
N LYS A 145 16.01 7.61 -28.03
CA LYS A 145 15.69 8.46 -26.88
C LYS A 145 15.11 7.64 -25.72
N LYS A 146 15.22 8.22 -24.53
CA LYS A 146 14.53 7.73 -23.31
C LYS A 146 13.17 8.41 -23.23
N VAL A 147 12.11 7.62 -23.33
CA VAL A 147 10.72 8.11 -23.30
C VAL A 147 10.01 7.62 -22.06
N GLY A 148 9.54 8.57 -21.25
CA GLY A 148 8.78 8.30 -20.03
C GLY A 148 7.29 8.10 -20.31
N VAL A 149 6.69 7.12 -19.64
CA VAL A 149 5.27 6.78 -19.72
C VAL A 149 4.73 6.38 -18.35
N GLN A 150 3.43 6.48 -18.15
CA GLN A 150 2.80 5.88 -16.98
C GLN A 150 2.56 4.39 -17.25
N LEU A 151 2.94 3.55 -16.28
CA LEU A 151 2.81 2.10 -16.32
C LEU A 151 1.37 1.66 -16.57
N GLY A 152 1.17 0.73 -17.48
CA GLY A 152 -0.12 0.10 -17.77
C GLY A 152 -1.08 0.96 -18.61
N THR A 153 -0.65 2.17 -19.04
CA THR A 153 -1.45 3.04 -19.92
C THR A 153 -1.29 2.64 -21.41
N THR A 154 -2.13 3.23 -22.27
CA THR A 154 -1.98 3.12 -23.72
C THR A 154 -0.70 3.79 -24.21
N GLY A 155 -0.26 4.88 -23.57
CA GLY A 155 1.04 5.51 -23.84
C GLY A 155 2.21 4.54 -23.59
N ASP A 156 2.15 3.75 -22.53
CA ASP A 156 3.13 2.69 -22.23
C ASP A 156 3.17 1.64 -23.35
N ASN A 157 2.00 1.26 -23.87
CA ASN A 157 1.88 0.31 -24.96
C ASN A 157 2.39 0.89 -26.28
N VAL A 158 1.97 2.10 -26.64
CA VAL A 158 2.40 2.80 -27.86
C VAL A 158 3.92 2.95 -27.90
N VAL A 159 4.53 3.46 -26.83
CA VAL A 159 6.00 3.62 -26.76
C VAL A 159 6.72 2.28 -26.79
N GLY A 160 6.13 1.23 -26.23
CA GLY A 160 6.68 -0.13 -26.29
C GLY A 160 6.81 -0.71 -27.69
N HIS A 161 6.04 -0.20 -28.67
CA HIS A 161 6.08 -0.62 -30.06
C HIS A 161 6.93 0.30 -30.96
N LEU A 162 7.44 1.42 -30.43
CA LEU A 162 8.33 2.30 -31.20
C LEU A 162 9.73 1.68 -31.34
N PRO A 163 10.32 1.71 -32.54
CA PRO A 163 11.62 1.09 -32.78
C PRO A 163 12.74 1.87 -32.07
N GLN A 164 13.64 1.13 -31.42
CA GLN A 164 14.85 1.66 -30.79
C GLN A 164 14.62 2.76 -29.74
N VAL A 165 13.45 2.82 -29.11
CA VAL A 165 13.13 3.73 -28.01
C VAL A 165 13.43 3.03 -26.68
N THR A 166 14.11 3.72 -25.77
CA THR A 166 14.26 3.26 -24.39
C THR A 166 13.06 3.73 -23.56
N LYS A 167 12.10 2.84 -23.36
CA LYS A 167 10.91 3.11 -22.56
C LYS A 167 11.23 3.13 -21.07
N VAL A 168 10.80 4.19 -20.34
CA VAL A 168 10.96 4.32 -18.89
C VAL A 168 9.58 4.47 -18.25
N GLN A 169 9.20 3.52 -17.40
CA GLN A 169 7.88 3.43 -16.81
C GLN A 169 7.84 4.08 -15.41
N PHE A 170 6.76 4.79 -15.11
CA PHE A 170 6.50 5.44 -13.83
C PHE A 170 5.09 5.09 -13.33
N SER A 171 4.86 5.19 -12.04
CA SER A 171 3.56 4.89 -11.45
C SER A 171 2.48 5.96 -11.68
N ALA A 172 2.88 7.20 -12.03
CA ALA A 172 1.95 8.31 -12.23
C ALA A 172 2.52 9.39 -13.16
N VAL A 173 1.64 10.13 -13.86
CA VAL A 173 2.00 11.21 -14.80
C VAL A 173 2.91 12.27 -14.18
N PRO A 174 2.66 12.80 -12.96
CA PRO A 174 3.56 13.79 -12.38
C PRO A 174 5.00 13.33 -12.19
N ALA A 175 5.21 12.02 -11.97
CA ALA A 175 6.56 11.45 -11.89
C ALA A 175 7.25 11.46 -13.26
N VAL A 176 6.53 11.16 -14.33
CA VAL A 176 7.04 11.24 -15.71
C VAL A 176 7.51 12.65 -16.02
N LEU A 177 6.67 13.65 -15.74
CA LEU A 177 6.98 15.06 -16.04
C LEU A 177 8.18 15.57 -15.24
N GLN A 178 8.32 15.13 -14.00
CA GLN A 178 9.47 15.47 -13.18
C GLN A 178 10.79 14.92 -13.74
N GLU A 179 10.78 13.67 -14.20
CA GLU A 179 11.94 13.04 -14.83
C GLU A 179 12.30 13.75 -16.16
N LEU A 180 11.28 14.19 -16.92
CA LEU A 180 11.46 14.98 -18.12
C LEU A 180 12.12 16.34 -17.80
N ARG A 181 11.61 17.07 -16.81
CA ARG A 181 12.15 18.36 -16.38
C ARG A 181 13.58 18.26 -15.87
N SER A 182 13.90 17.18 -15.14
CA SER A 182 15.27 16.92 -14.63
C SER A 182 16.26 16.46 -15.71
N GLY A 183 15.80 16.21 -16.94
CA GLY A 183 16.63 15.74 -18.05
C GLY A 183 17.05 14.26 -17.97
N ARG A 184 16.46 13.47 -17.07
CA ARG A 184 16.74 12.02 -16.98
C ARG A 184 16.03 11.20 -18.06
N ILE A 185 14.96 11.74 -18.63
CA ILE A 185 14.33 11.28 -19.87
C ILE A 185 14.32 12.41 -20.90
N ASP A 186 14.23 12.05 -22.19
CA ASP A 186 14.27 13.00 -23.30
C ASP A 186 12.88 13.51 -23.66
N ALA A 187 11.87 12.64 -23.60
CA ALA A 187 10.48 12.94 -23.91
C ALA A 187 9.54 12.18 -22.95
N ALA A 188 8.29 12.64 -22.88
CA ALA A 188 7.21 11.93 -22.23
C ALA A 188 6.08 11.69 -23.25
N VAL A 189 5.33 10.58 -23.10
CA VAL A 189 4.10 10.33 -23.86
C VAL A 189 2.95 10.30 -22.88
N LEU A 190 1.99 11.21 -23.11
CA LEU A 190 0.85 11.46 -22.25
C LEU A 190 -0.39 11.75 -23.08
N ASP A 191 -1.56 11.59 -22.49
CA ASP A 191 -2.82 11.99 -23.09
C ASP A 191 -2.91 13.52 -23.20
N ASN A 192 -3.56 14.02 -24.27
CA ASN A 192 -3.61 15.42 -24.64
C ASN A 192 -4.13 16.33 -23.51
N ALA A 193 -5.27 16.01 -22.87
CA ALA A 193 -5.85 16.90 -21.87
C ALA A 193 -5.02 16.99 -20.58
N PRO A 194 -4.48 15.91 -20.00
CA PRO A 194 -3.46 15.99 -18.96
C PRO A 194 -2.21 16.75 -19.40
N ALA A 195 -1.66 16.46 -20.59
CA ALA A 195 -0.49 17.16 -21.11
C ALA A 195 -0.72 18.68 -21.16
N GLU A 196 -1.82 19.12 -21.78
CA GLU A 196 -2.21 20.56 -21.83
C GLU A 196 -2.31 21.16 -20.44
N THR A 197 -2.94 20.45 -19.50
CA THR A 197 -3.13 20.95 -18.13
C THR A 197 -1.80 21.11 -17.42
N TYR A 198 -0.89 20.13 -17.52
CA TYR A 198 0.41 20.20 -16.85
C TYR A 198 1.37 21.21 -17.51
N ILE A 199 1.37 21.34 -18.83
CA ILE A 199 2.19 22.34 -19.53
C ILE A 199 1.83 23.76 -19.13
N LYS A 200 0.57 24.05 -19.00
CA LYS A 200 0.11 25.33 -18.51
C LYS A 200 0.72 25.70 -17.14
N THR A 201 0.99 24.74 -16.25
CA THR A 201 1.62 24.96 -14.93
C THR A 201 3.14 24.77 -14.95
N ASN A 202 3.70 24.27 -16.04
CA ASN A 202 5.13 23.99 -16.20
C ASN A 202 5.61 24.60 -17.53
N PRO A 203 5.89 25.92 -17.56
CA PRO A 203 6.25 26.63 -18.81
C PRO A 203 7.59 26.19 -19.40
N ASP A 204 8.37 25.40 -18.69
CA ASP A 204 9.60 24.76 -19.15
C ASP A 204 9.34 23.48 -19.98
N LEU A 205 8.06 23.12 -20.20
CA LEU A 205 7.61 22.01 -21.02
C LEU A 205 6.76 22.49 -22.20
N LYS A 206 6.78 21.74 -23.30
CA LYS A 206 5.87 21.92 -24.44
C LYS A 206 5.36 20.57 -24.96
N MET A 207 4.16 20.59 -25.47
CA MET A 207 3.55 19.47 -26.19
C MET A 207 3.77 19.65 -27.69
N LEU A 208 4.17 18.60 -28.37
CA LEU A 208 4.32 18.63 -29.82
C LEU A 208 2.96 18.39 -30.48
N ASP A 209 2.74 19.04 -31.61
CA ASP A 209 1.55 18.81 -32.45
C ASP A 209 1.72 17.53 -33.29
N ALA A 210 1.90 16.40 -32.58
CA ALA A 210 2.12 15.08 -33.17
C ALA A 210 1.36 14.03 -32.36
N LYS A 211 0.20 13.62 -32.89
CA LYS A 211 -0.60 12.54 -32.29
C LYS A 211 0.06 11.21 -32.55
N LEU A 212 0.21 10.39 -31.52
CA LEU A 212 0.69 9.01 -31.61
C LEU A 212 -0.45 8.00 -31.74
N SER A 213 -1.61 8.28 -31.14
CA SER A 213 -2.81 7.45 -31.23
C SER A 213 -4.06 8.29 -30.97
N GLU A 214 -5.23 7.74 -31.32
CA GLU A 214 -6.55 8.23 -30.90
C GLU A 214 -7.19 7.20 -30.01
N GLU A 215 -7.85 7.68 -28.94
CA GLU A 215 -8.33 6.83 -27.86
C GLU A 215 -9.73 7.19 -27.40
N ASN A 216 -10.46 6.18 -26.95
CA ASN A 216 -11.80 6.32 -26.42
C ASN A 216 -11.80 6.02 -24.94
N TYR A 217 -12.01 7.02 -24.08
CA TYR A 217 -12.19 6.79 -22.66
C TYR A 217 -13.58 6.25 -22.37
N ALA A 218 -13.62 5.17 -21.60
CA ALA A 218 -14.85 4.55 -21.12
C ALA A 218 -14.69 4.05 -19.69
N ILE A 219 -15.80 3.86 -19.02
CA ILE A 219 -15.88 3.33 -17.68
C ILE A 219 -15.76 1.81 -17.77
N ALA A 220 -14.82 1.24 -17.02
CA ALA A 220 -14.65 -0.21 -16.98
C ALA A 220 -15.47 -0.82 -15.82
N LEU A 221 -16.15 -1.94 -16.12
CA LEU A 221 -16.97 -2.70 -15.16
C LEU A 221 -16.63 -4.19 -15.25
N ARG A 222 -16.97 -4.95 -14.21
CA ARG A 222 -16.87 -6.40 -14.29
C ARG A 222 -17.79 -6.98 -15.37
N LYS A 223 -17.42 -8.12 -15.92
CA LYS A 223 -18.16 -8.82 -16.98
C LYS A 223 -19.59 -9.22 -16.58
N ASP A 224 -19.81 -9.49 -15.30
CA ASP A 224 -21.11 -9.92 -14.73
C ASP A 224 -22.05 -8.75 -14.36
N GLN A 225 -21.60 -7.49 -14.44
CA GLN A 225 -22.32 -6.29 -14.04
C GLN A 225 -23.11 -5.64 -15.20
N THR A 226 -23.93 -6.41 -15.90
CA THR A 226 -24.67 -5.93 -17.10
C THR A 226 -25.69 -4.84 -16.75
N GLU A 227 -26.45 -5.00 -15.66
CA GLU A 227 -27.44 -4.00 -15.23
C GLU A 227 -26.77 -2.65 -14.85
N LEU A 228 -25.62 -2.70 -14.17
CA LEU A 228 -24.88 -1.49 -13.85
C LEU A 228 -24.32 -0.84 -15.12
N LEU A 229 -23.85 -1.62 -16.07
CA LEU A 229 -23.36 -1.13 -17.38
C LEU A 229 -24.48 -0.38 -18.14
N GLU A 230 -25.68 -0.93 -18.17
CA GLU A 230 -26.85 -0.29 -18.80
C GLU A 230 -27.18 1.04 -18.11
N ALA A 231 -27.18 1.07 -16.78
CA ALA A 231 -27.40 2.29 -16.01
C ALA A 231 -26.31 3.34 -16.25
N VAL A 232 -25.03 2.95 -16.30
CA VAL A 232 -23.91 3.84 -16.64
C VAL A 232 -24.09 4.43 -18.04
N ASN A 233 -24.45 3.61 -19.02
CA ASN A 233 -24.68 4.06 -20.39
C ASN A 233 -25.87 5.01 -20.51
N ALA A 234 -26.94 4.76 -19.75
CA ALA A 234 -28.09 5.65 -19.67
C ALA A 234 -27.70 7.01 -19.08
N THR A 235 -26.91 7.04 -18.00
CA THR A 235 -26.38 8.28 -17.41
C THR A 235 -25.48 9.03 -18.39
N ILE A 236 -24.53 8.37 -19.07
CA ILE A 236 -23.67 9.02 -20.07
C ILE A 236 -24.50 9.65 -21.20
N LYS A 237 -25.55 8.97 -21.63
CA LYS A 237 -26.47 9.51 -22.64
C LYS A 237 -27.23 10.73 -22.09
N ARG A 238 -27.78 10.64 -20.88
CA ARG A 238 -28.51 11.74 -20.21
C ARG A 238 -27.66 12.99 -20.06
N VAL A 239 -26.48 12.87 -19.45
CA VAL A 239 -25.60 14.02 -19.20
C VAL A 239 -25.15 14.73 -20.48
N ARG A 240 -25.08 14.00 -21.62
CA ARG A 240 -24.81 14.60 -22.93
C ARG A 240 -26.00 15.37 -23.50
N GLN A 241 -27.22 14.94 -23.19
CA GLN A 241 -28.44 15.53 -23.72
C GLN A 241 -28.93 16.73 -22.91
N ASP A 242 -28.74 16.73 -21.58
CA ASP A 242 -29.27 17.76 -20.68
C ASP A 242 -28.31 18.93 -20.40
N GLY A 243 -27.13 18.94 -21.05
CA GLY A 243 -26.12 19.98 -20.90
C GLY A 243 -25.16 19.79 -19.73
N THR A 244 -25.36 18.78 -18.89
CA THR A 244 -24.47 18.49 -17.76
C THR A 244 -23.03 18.20 -18.25
N TYR A 245 -22.88 17.48 -19.36
CA TYR A 245 -21.56 17.19 -19.94
C TYR A 245 -20.78 18.47 -20.29
N GLN A 246 -21.42 19.43 -20.95
CA GLN A 246 -20.78 20.71 -21.31
C GLN A 246 -20.40 21.52 -20.07
N TRP A 247 -21.26 21.46 -19.04
CA TRP A 247 -20.97 22.09 -17.77
C TRP A 247 -19.76 21.44 -17.08
N LEU A 248 -19.64 20.10 -17.08
CA LEU A 248 -18.49 19.38 -16.53
C LEU A 248 -17.20 19.72 -17.29
N ILE A 249 -17.24 19.76 -18.63
CA ILE A 249 -16.11 20.19 -19.46
C ILE A 249 -15.69 21.62 -19.08
N LYS A 250 -16.64 22.54 -19.05
CA LYS A 250 -16.34 23.93 -18.67
C LYS A 250 -15.78 24.04 -17.26
N LYS A 251 -16.31 23.30 -16.31
CA LYS A 251 -15.88 23.30 -14.91
C LYS A 251 -14.44 22.84 -14.74
N HIS A 252 -14.04 21.76 -15.41
CA HIS A 252 -12.75 21.09 -15.13
C HIS A 252 -11.64 21.41 -16.12
N PHE A 253 -11.97 21.82 -17.37
CA PHE A 253 -10.98 22.07 -18.42
C PHE A 253 -10.65 23.55 -18.60
N SER A 254 -11.43 24.47 -17.99
CA SER A 254 -11.25 25.93 -18.16
C SER A 254 -10.59 26.61 -16.96
N GLU A 255 -10.12 25.88 -15.95
CA GLU A 255 -9.51 26.50 -14.77
C GLU A 255 -8.27 27.32 -15.13
N PRO A 256 -8.18 28.57 -14.64
CA PRO A 256 -6.99 29.40 -14.76
C PRO A 256 -5.89 28.91 -13.85
N LEU A 257 -4.67 29.20 -14.24
CA LEU A 257 -3.43 28.66 -13.72
C LEU A 257 -2.69 29.55 -12.77
N SER A 258 -1.97 28.86 -11.90
CA SER A 258 -0.69 29.10 -11.26
C SER A 258 -0.65 30.10 -10.12
N GLU A 259 -0.46 29.56 -8.95
CA GLU A 259 0.33 30.18 -7.88
C GLU A 259 1.81 29.84 -8.09
N GLN A 260 2.69 30.82 -7.92
CA GLN A 260 4.14 30.58 -7.87
C GLN A 260 4.45 29.58 -6.74
N MET A 261 5.23 28.55 -7.05
CA MET A 261 5.57 27.44 -6.13
C MET A 261 6.61 27.88 -5.09
N SER A 262 6.21 28.77 -4.15
CA SER A 262 6.99 29.00 -2.93
C SER A 262 6.85 27.82 -1.96
N LEU A 263 7.83 27.61 -1.06
CA LEU A 263 7.72 26.57 -0.02
C LEU A 263 6.42 26.68 0.80
N ALA A 264 5.99 27.92 1.06
CA ALA A 264 4.72 28.15 1.73
C ALA A 264 3.54 27.62 0.91
N ASN A 265 3.49 27.89 -0.39
CA ASN A 265 2.42 27.40 -1.26
C ASN A 265 2.46 25.89 -1.44
N ILE A 266 3.65 25.25 -1.49
CA ILE A 266 3.79 23.79 -1.59
C ILE A 266 3.12 23.09 -0.40
N PHE A 267 3.35 23.57 0.82
CA PHE A 267 2.87 22.89 2.02
C PHE A 267 1.60 23.49 2.62
N LEU A 268 1.45 24.79 2.62
CA LEU A 268 0.31 25.48 3.24
C LEU A 268 -0.85 25.70 2.25
N GLY A 269 -0.57 25.80 0.93
CA GLY A 269 -1.60 25.85 -0.09
C GLY A 269 -2.51 24.64 0.01
N ASP A 270 -3.84 24.83 -0.07
CA ASP A 270 -4.86 23.78 0.09
C ASP A 270 -4.68 22.90 1.33
N GLN A 271 -4.00 23.41 2.37
CA GLN A 271 -3.67 22.68 3.59
C GLN A 271 -2.89 21.38 3.34
N ARG A 272 -2.03 21.34 2.33
CA ARG A 272 -1.33 20.10 1.89
C ARG A 272 -0.48 19.48 2.99
N TYR A 273 0.04 20.26 3.96
CA TYR A 273 0.72 19.70 5.14
C TYR A 273 -0.13 18.66 5.89
N MET A 274 -1.46 18.74 5.79
CA MET A 274 -2.36 17.77 6.42
C MET A 274 -2.21 16.36 5.85
N TYR A 275 -1.70 16.20 4.62
CA TYR A 275 -1.37 14.88 4.08
C TYR A 275 -0.23 14.24 4.87
N LEU A 276 0.80 15.03 5.23
CA LEU A 276 1.91 14.53 6.05
C LEU A 276 1.45 14.22 7.48
N VAL A 277 0.64 15.09 8.09
CA VAL A 277 0.13 14.92 9.47
C VAL A 277 -0.76 13.66 9.56
N LYS A 278 -1.73 13.54 8.66
CA LYS A 278 -2.62 12.36 8.63
C LYS A 278 -1.85 11.09 8.29
N GLY A 279 -0.97 11.17 7.29
CA GLY A 279 -0.11 10.05 6.90
C GLY A 279 0.81 9.59 8.02
N LEU A 280 1.38 10.53 8.79
CA LEU A 280 2.15 10.23 10.00
C LEU A 280 1.34 9.44 11.04
N GLY A 281 0.09 9.85 11.26
CA GLY A 281 -0.83 9.13 12.16
C GLY A 281 -1.07 7.69 11.69
N VAL A 282 -1.27 7.48 10.40
CA VAL A 282 -1.45 6.13 9.81
C VAL A 282 -0.17 5.30 9.94
N THR A 283 1.00 5.87 9.64
CA THR A 283 2.31 5.20 9.81
C THR A 283 2.50 4.71 11.24
N LEU A 284 2.27 5.58 12.23
CA LEU A 284 2.40 5.23 13.64
C LEU A 284 1.38 4.16 14.08
N PHE A 285 0.13 4.28 13.64
CA PHE A 285 -0.92 3.31 13.92
C PHE A 285 -0.57 1.93 13.36
N LEU A 286 -0.21 1.86 12.07
CA LEU A 286 0.18 0.60 11.43
C LEU A 286 1.39 -0.03 12.10
N ALA A 287 2.45 0.73 12.36
CA ALA A 287 3.64 0.22 13.04
C ALA A 287 3.31 -0.34 14.43
N ALA A 288 2.49 0.36 15.22
CA ALA A 288 2.11 -0.08 16.56
C ALA A 288 1.27 -1.37 16.52
N VAL A 289 0.20 -1.38 15.71
CA VAL A 289 -0.70 -2.55 15.61
C VAL A 289 0.02 -3.76 15.03
N SER A 290 0.80 -3.57 13.96
CA SER A 290 1.59 -4.66 13.34
C SER A 290 2.64 -5.22 14.29
N THR A 291 3.29 -4.38 15.10
CA THR A 291 4.22 -4.85 16.13
C THR A 291 3.53 -5.71 17.17
N ILE A 292 2.35 -5.32 17.65
CA ILE A 292 1.58 -6.11 18.61
C ILE A 292 1.22 -7.47 18.03
N ILE A 293 0.68 -7.49 16.81
CA ILE A 293 0.36 -8.74 16.09
C ILE A 293 1.62 -9.57 15.90
N GLY A 294 2.72 -8.95 15.47
CA GLY A 294 4.02 -9.59 15.26
C GLY A 294 4.60 -10.22 16.53
N VAL A 295 4.51 -9.53 17.67
CA VAL A 295 4.97 -10.06 18.97
C VAL A 295 4.13 -11.26 19.39
N VAL A 296 2.80 -11.23 19.22
CA VAL A 296 1.91 -12.34 19.56
C VAL A 296 2.22 -13.57 18.69
N ILE A 297 2.27 -13.38 17.37
CA ILE A 297 2.58 -14.45 16.42
C ILE A 297 4.01 -14.95 16.66
N GLY A 298 4.97 -14.06 16.78
CA GLY A 298 6.37 -14.39 16.95
C GLY A 298 6.64 -15.17 18.23
N LEU A 299 6.00 -14.82 19.34
CA LEU A 299 6.09 -15.58 20.59
C LEU A 299 5.51 -16.99 20.42
N ALA A 300 4.33 -17.11 19.81
CA ALA A 300 3.71 -18.42 19.55
C ALA A 300 4.60 -19.29 18.67
N VAL A 301 5.13 -18.74 17.57
CA VAL A 301 6.02 -19.43 16.63
C VAL A 301 7.36 -19.80 17.29
N ALA A 302 7.94 -18.91 18.11
CA ALA A 302 9.16 -19.24 18.87
C ALA A 302 8.93 -20.40 19.83
N LEU A 303 7.81 -20.40 20.55
CA LEU A 303 7.44 -21.50 21.44
C LEU A 303 7.24 -22.82 20.66
N MET A 304 6.60 -22.77 19.49
CA MET A 304 6.50 -23.94 18.61
C MET A 304 7.88 -24.45 18.18
N ARG A 305 8.82 -23.54 17.89
CA ARG A 305 10.17 -23.85 17.41
C ARG A 305 11.02 -24.55 18.47
N ILE A 306 10.89 -24.16 19.75
CA ILE A 306 11.59 -24.77 20.87
C ILE A 306 10.84 -25.97 21.48
N SER A 307 9.62 -26.24 21.00
CA SER A 307 8.82 -27.36 21.49
C SER A 307 9.47 -28.71 21.19
N ARG A 308 9.58 -29.55 22.22
CA ARG A 308 10.04 -30.94 22.13
C ARG A 308 8.87 -31.93 22.18
N VAL A 309 7.76 -31.60 21.52
CA VAL A 309 6.61 -32.50 21.44
C VAL A 309 6.86 -33.54 20.35
N TYR A 310 6.92 -34.81 20.74
CA TYR A 310 7.08 -35.99 19.87
C TYR A 310 5.75 -36.72 19.73
N PRO A 311 4.93 -36.46 18.74
CA PRO A 311 3.64 -37.13 18.59
C PRO A 311 3.80 -38.61 18.25
N LEU A 312 4.93 -39.01 17.66
CA LEU A 312 5.23 -40.36 17.18
C LEU A 312 6.19 -41.14 18.09
N LYS A 313 6.23 -40.81 19.40
CA LYS A 313 7.11 -41.48 20.38
C LYS A 313 7.02 -43.00 20.36
N PHE A 314 5.85 -43.55 20.03
CA PHE A 314 5.60 -44.99 19.99
C PHE A 314 6.46 -45.73 18.93
N TRP A 315 6.92 -45.03 17.87
CA TRP A 315 7.81 -45.60 16.85
C TRP A 315 9.29 -45.61 17.25
N ARG A 316 9.64 -45.05 18.39
CA ARG A 316 11.02 -44.99 18.87
C ARG A 316 11.62 -46.37 19.13
N LYS A 317 10.81 -47.37 19.46
CA LYS A 317 11.21 -48.77 19.68
C LYS A 317 11.10 -49.64 18.42
N SER A 318 10.77 -49.09 17.26
CA SER A 318 10.62 -49.82 16.02
C SER A 318 11.98 -50.32 15.52
N SER A 319 12.01 -51.55 14.99
CA SER A 319 13.17 -52.14 14.30
C SER A 319 13.47 -51.44 12.97
N SER A 320 12.46 -50.77 12.37
CA SER A 320 12.63 -49.98 11.13
C SER A 320 13.35 -48.68 11.37
N ALA A 321 14.50 -48.48 10.70
CA ALA A 321 15.25 -47.26 10.75
C ALA A 321 14.45 -46.03 10.28
N ARG A 322 13.52 -46.19 9.30
CA ARG A 322 12.63 -45.15 8.82
C ARG A 322 11.65 -44.69 9.91
N LEU A 323 10.97 -45.61 10.56
CA LEU A 323 10.00 -45.32 11.63
C LEU A 323 10.69 -44.66 12.83
N ARG A 324 11.88 -45.12 13.18
CA ARG A 324 12.70 -44.51 14.24
C ARG A 324 13.07 -43.07 13.91
N LYS A 325 13.44 -42.73 12.63
CA LYS A 325 13.71 -41.35 12.18
C LYS A 325 12.44 -40.48 12.27
N TRP A 326 11.26 -41.00 11.94
CA TRP A 326 9.98 -40.33 12.10
C TRP A 326 9.59 -40.07 13.57
N SER A 327 10.02 -40.92 14.51
CA SER A 327 9.79 -40.72 15.93
C SER A 327 10.53 -39.52 16.53
N GLU A 328 11.56 -39.00 15.82
CA GLU A 328 12.34 -37.83 16.18
C GLU A 328 11.84 -36.55 15.45
N PHE A 329 10.79 -36.66 14.65
CA PHE A 329 10.22 -35.52 13.93
C PHE A 329 9.42 -34.63 14.87
N TYR A 330 9.69 -33.31 14.80
CA TYR A 330 9.03 -32.24 15.56
C TYR A 330 8.07 -31.46 14.65
N PRO A 331 6.82 -31.82 14.49
CA PRO A 331 5.92 -31.21 13.52
C PRO A 331 5.69 -29.74 13.80
N LEU A 332 5.56 -29.34 15.07
CA LEU A 332 5.39 -27.93 15.45
C LEU A 332 6.62 -27.09 15.10
N ALA A 333 7.82 -27.61 15.41
CA ALA A 333 9.07 -26.92 15.09
C ALA A 333 9.31 -26.84 13.57
N TRP A 334 8.91 -27.91 12.83
CA TRP A 334 8.97 -27.89 11.36
C TRP A 334 8.02 -26.86 10.76
N LEU A 335 6.78 -26.81 11.22
CA LEU A 335 5.79 -25.83 10.77
C LEU A 335 6.24 -24.40 11.08
N ALA A 336 6.75 -24.17 12.28
CA ALA A 336 7.31 -22.89 12.69
C ALA A 336 8.49 -22.49 11.79
N LYS A 337 9.38 -23.44 11.49
CA LYS A 337 10.50 -23.20 10.58
C LYS A 337 10.02 -22.88 9.17
N PHE A 338 9.09 -23.67 8.63
CA PHE A 338 8.51 -23.44 7.31
C PHE A 338 7.92 -22.02 7.20
N TYR A 339 7.12 -21.63 8.19
CA TYR A 339 6.55 -20.28 8.25
C TYR A 339 7.65 -19.20 8.23
N THR A 340 8.65 -19.31 9.11
CA THR A 340 9.72 -18.31 9.18
C THR A 340 10.54 -18.25 7.89
N ASP A 341 10.85 -19.40 7.28
CA ASP A 341 11.63 -19.46 6.05
C ASP A 341 10.87 -18.85 4.86
N VAL A 342 9.56 -19.14 4.71
CA VAL A 342 8.72 -18.61 3.64
C VAL A 342 8.52 -17.11 3.79
N ILE A 343 8.13 -16.65 4.98
CA ILE A 343 7.81 -15.23 5.20
C ILE A 343 9.06 -14.36 5.09
N ARG A 344 10.19 -14.79 5.66
CA ARG A 344 11.46 -14.04 5.55
C ARG A 344 12.14 -14.17 4.19
N GLY A 345 11.79 -15.19 3.42
CA GLY A 345 12.29 -15.42 2.07
C GLY A 345 11.52 -14.69 0.97
N THR A 346 10.43 -14.01 1.29
CA THR A 346 9.58 -13.30 0.31
C THR A 346 9.48 -11.80 0.64
N PRO A 347 9.40 -10.92 -0.37
CA PRO A 347 9.28 -9.47 -0.14
C PRO A 347 7.95 -9.12 0.55
N VAL A 348 8.01 -8.23 1.54
CA VAL A 348 6.82 -7.78 2.30
C VAL A 348 5.77 -7.11 1.40
N LEU A 349 6.17 -6.41 0.34
CA LEU A 349 5.25 -5.84 -0.65
C LEU A 349 4.41 -6.94 -1.33
N VAL A 350 5.05 -8.04 -1.74
CA VAL A 350 4.34 -9.16 -2.38
C VAL A 350 3.33 -9.78 -1.39
N GLN A 351 3.72 -9.93 -0.13
CA GLN A 351 2.82 -10.43 0.93
C GLN A 351 1.62 -9.50 1.14
N LEU A 352 1.85 -8.17 1.16
CA LEU A 352 0.78 -7.17 1.25
C LEU A 352 -0.21 -7.28 0.08
N LEU A 353 0.29 -7.39 -1.15
CA LEU A 353 -0.54 -7.50 -2.35
C LEU A 353 -1.33 -8.82 -2.39
N ILE A 354 -0.71 -9.95 -2.01
CA ILE A 354 -1.39 -11.24 -1.88
C ILE A 354 -2.50 -11.15 -0.83
N MET A 355 -2.22 -10.59 0.34
CA MET A 355 -3.23 -10.41 1.38
C MET A 355 -4.39 -9.55 0.88
N TYR A 356 -4.11 -8.44 0.21
CA TYR A 356 -5.13 -7.49 -0.23
C TYR A 356 -5.96 -8.00 -1.41
N TYR A 357 -5.32 -8.51 -2.47
CA TYR A 357 -6.00 -8.88 -3.71
C TYR A 357 -6.45 -10.36 -3.75
N VAL A 358 -5.76 -11.27 -3.06
CA VAL A 358 -6.05 -12.70 -3.12
C VAL A 358 -6.83 -13.16 -1.87
N VAL A 359 -6.24 -12.98 -0.67
CA VAL A 359 -6.85 -13.49 0.57
C VAL A 359 -8.13 -12.72 0.93
N PHE A 360 -8.05 -11.38 0.89
CA PHE A 360 -9.18 -10.50 1.20
C PHE A 360 -9.84 -9.91 -0.07
N GLY A 361 -9.54 -10.43 -1.25
CA GLY A 361 -10.06 -9.96 -2.54
C GLY A 361 -11.58 -9.87 -2.57
N SER A 362 -12.27 -10.92 -2.16
CA SER A 362 -13.74 -11.01 -2.15
C SER A 362 -14.44 -10.26 -1.00
N TYR A 363 -13.69 -9.66 -0.07
CA TYR A 363 -14.26 -8.99 1.12
C TYR A 363 -14.15 -7.47 1.01
N GLN A 364 -15.16 -6.81 0.42
CA GLN A 364 -15.20 -5.36 0.22
C GLN A 364 -15.27 -4.53 1.51
N ASN A 365 -15.82 -5.10 2.59
CA ASN A 365 -16.08 -4.38 3.83
C ASN A 365 -14.89 -4.31 4.79
N ILE A 366 -13.77 -4.98 4.50
CA ILE A 366 -12.60 -4.96 5.38
C ILE A 366 -11.75 -3.73 5.06
N PRO A 367 -11.51 -2.83 6.03
CA PRO A 367 -10.68 -1.64 5.81
C PRO A 367 -9.25 -2.00 5.38
N LYS A 368 -8.72 -1.28 4.40
CA LYS A 368 -7.34 -1.46 3.87
C LYS A 368 -6.30 -1.49 4.98
N LEU A 369 -6.44 -0.64 6.01
CA LEU A 369 -5.52 -0.58 7.14
C LEU A 369 -5.52 -1.85 7.98
N VAL A 370 -6.65 -2.57 8.09
CA VAL A 370 -6.72 -3.86 8.79
C VAL A 370 -5.94 -4.91 8.01
N VAL A 371 -6.13 -4.97 6.69
CA VAL A 371 -5.39 -5.90 5.81
C VAL A 371 -3.89 -5.62 5.89
N ALA A 372 -3.49 -4.34 5.83
CA ALA A 372 -2.10 -3.93 5.96
C ALA A 372 -1.51 -4.31 7.32
N ALA A 373 -2.23 -4.04 8.41
CA ALA A 373 -1.78 -4.39 9.76
C ALA A 373 -1.59 -5.91 9.94
N LEU A 374 -2.47 -6.72 9.36
CA LEU A 374 -2.33 -8.19 9.35
C LEU A 374 -1.12 -8.63 8.51
N ALA A 375 -0.95 -8.08 7.31
CA ALA A 375 0.18 -8.43 6.43
C ALA A 375 1.52 -8.11 7.09
N PHE A 376 1.68 -6.88 7.59
CA PHE A 376 2.90 -6.47 8.31
C PHE A 376 3.09 -7.21 9.63
N GLY A 377 2.01 -7.50 10.35
CA GLY A 377 2.06 -8.25 11.60
C GLY A 377 2.47 -9.70 11.39
N ILE A 378 1.98 -10.37 10.34
CA ILE A 378 2.41 -11.72 9.93
C ILE A 378 3.88 -11.68 9.50
N ASN A 379 4.29 -10.68 8.73
CA ASN A 379 5.68 -10.54 8.32
C ASN A 379 6.59 -10.36 9.55
N SER A 380 6.32 -9.36 10.39
CA SER A 380 7.08 -9.09 11.61
C SER A 380 7.09 -10.27 12.59
N GLY A 381 6.00 -11.05 12.66
CA GLY A 381 5.93 -12.24 13.49
C GLY A 381 7.02 -13.28 13.18
N ALA A 382 7.42 -13.40 11.92
CA ALA A 382 8.50 -14.30 11.52
C ALA A 382 9.88 -13.78 11.98
N TYR A 383 10.11 -12.47 11.94
CA TYR A 383 11.34 -11.85 12.45
C TYR A 383 11.39 -11.92 13.98
N VAL A 384 10.29 -11.56 14.65
CA VAL A 384 10.18 -11.64 16.11
C VAL A 384 10.41 -13.07 16.63
N ALA A 385 9.85 -14.07 15.94
CA ALA A 385 10.07 -15.47 16.30
C ALA A 385 11.56 -15.85 16.29
N GLU A 386 12.28 -15.40 15.29
CA GLU A 386 13.71 -15.67 15.16
C GLU A 386 14.54 -14.88 16.19
N LEU A 387 14.16 -13.64 16.49
CA LEU A 387 14.81 -12.83 17.54
C LEU A 387 14.63 -13.45 18.92
N ILE A 388 13.42 -13.93 19.23
CA ILE A 388 13.16 -14.66 20.50
C ILE A 388 13.94 -15.97 20.54
N ARG A 389 13.98 -16.74 19.43
CA ARG A 389 14.74 -17.98 19.34
C ARG A 389 16.24 -17.73 19.57
N ALA A 390 16.80 -16.70 18.94
CA ALA A 390 18.19 -16.30 19.15
C ALA A 390 18.46 -15.93 20.62
N GLY A 391 17.51 -15.23 21.25
CA GLY A 391 17.57 -14.95 22.70
C GLY A 391 17.62 -16.22 23.56
N PHE A 392 16.86 -17.26 23.21
CA PHE A 392 16.98 -18.55 23.91
C PHE A 392 18.30 -19.25 23.68
N GLU A 393 18.83 -19.23 22.45
CA GLU A 393 20.09 -19.89 22.10
C GLU A 393 21.32 -19.19 22.70
N SER A 394 21.22 -17.92 23.01
CA SER A 394 22.30 -17.17 23.66
C SER A 394 22.46 -17.48 25.16
N LEU A 395 21.48 -18.11 25.77
CA LEU A 395 21.55 -18.44 27.20
C LEU A 395 22.55 -19.57 27.48
N PRO A 396 23.37 -19.45 28.55
CA PRO A 396 24.28 -20.52 28.96
C PRO A 396 23.51 -21.83 29.23
N LYS A 397 24.01 -22.96 28.73
CA LYS A 397 23.41 -24.30 28.93
C LYS A 397 23.22 -24.64 30.40
N GLY A 398 24.10 -24.16 31.27
CA GLY A 398 24.02 -24.36 32.72
C GLY A 398 22.72 -23.84 33.36
N GLN A 399 22.05 -22.86 32.74
CA GLN A 399 20.72 -22.41 33.22
C GLN A 399 19.65 -23.50 33.08
N TRP A 400 19.70 -24.27 32.01
CA TRP A 400 18.84 -25.42 31.77
C TRP A 400 19.17 -26.56 32.72
N GLU A 401 20.43 -26.87 32.85
CA GLU A 401 20.92 -27.99 33.69
C GLU A 401 20.61 -27.74 35.17
N ALA A 402 20.86 -26.51 35.64
CA ALA A 402 20.55 -26.11 37.02
C ALA A 402 19.05 -26.19 37.32
N ALA A 403 18.19 -25.69 36.41
CA ALA A 403 16.74 -25.74 36.58
C ALA A 403 16.22 -27.20 36.64
N GLN A 404 16.76 -28.08 35.79
CA GLN A 404 16.37 -29.51 35.80
C GLN A 404 16.90 -30.23 37.04
N SER A 405 18.08 -29.89 37.53
CA SER A 405 18.63 -30.44 38.77
C SER A 405 17.80 -30.06 40.02
N LEU A 406 17.13 -28.90 39.96
CA LEU A 406 16.13 -28.46 40.95
C LEU A 406 14.76 -29.09 40.78
N GLY A 407 14.59 -30.06 39.87
CA GLY A 407 13.35 -30.80 39.63
C GLY A 407 12.31 -30.08 38.81
N LEU A 408 12.66 -28.96 38.13
CA LEU A 408 11.72 -28.28 37.24
C LEU A 408 11.49 -29.08 35.95
N SER A 409 10.23 -29.26 35.60
CA SER A 409 9.85 -29.86 34.33
C SER A 409 10.25 -28.92 33.15
N TYR A 410 10.34 -29.48 31.93
CA TYR A 410 10.69 -28.71 30.72
C TYR A 410 9.83 -27.43 30.52
N PRO A 411 8.49 -27.48 30.62
CA PRO A 411 7.68 -26.27 30.54
C PRO A 411 7.96 -25.27 31.69
N GLN A 412 8.18 -25.78 32.92
CA GLN A 412 8.50 -24.91 34.05
C GLN A 412 9.87 -24.21 33.87
N THR A 413 10.86 -24.94 33.37
CA THR A 413 12.17 -24.36 33.03
C THR A 413 12.03 -23.26 31.98
N ILE A 414 11.22 -23.46 30.92
CA ILE A 414 10.95 -22.42 29.92
C ILE A 414 10.33 -21.21 30.59
N TRP A 415 9.20 -21.35 31.27
CA TRP A 415 8.41 -20.22 31.75
C TRP A 415 9.02 -19.46 32.91
N TYR A 416 9.71 -20.15 33.80
CA TYR A 416 10.21 -19.53 35.05
C TYR A 416 11.68 -19.15 34.99
N VAL A 417 12.48 -19.78 34.14
CA VAL A 417 13.95 -19.58 34.11
C VAL A 417 14.40 -18.96 32.78
N THR A 418 14.13 -19.62 31.67
CA THR A 418 14.78 -19.25 30.40
C THR A 418 14.02 -18.18 29.62
N MET A 419 12.67 -18.20 29.59
CA MET A 419 11.86 -17.20 28.89
C MET A 419 12.10 -15.76 29.39
N PRO A 420 12.08 -15.46 30.70
CA PRO A 420 12.36 -14.11 31.18
C PRO A 420 13.73 -13.59 30.76
N GLN A 421 14.74 -14.46 30.77
CA GLN A 421 16.11 -14.12 30.38
C GLN A 421 16.20 -13.94 28.87
N ALA A 422 15.64 -14.86 28.06
CA ALA A 422 15.65 -14.79 26.61
C ALA A 422 14.94 -13.53 26.09
N LEU A 423 13.82 -13.13 26.69
CA LEU A 423 13.12 -11.89 26.35
C LEU A 423 13.93 -10.65 26.69
N LYS A 424 14.68 -10.63 27.80
CA LYS A 424 15.57 -9.51 28.13
C LYS A 424 16.67 -9.36 27.06
N VAL A 425 17.27 -10.47 26.62
CA VAL A 425 18.32 -10.48 25.58
C VAL A 425 17.74 -10.07 24.23
N ALA A 426 16.52 -10.53 23.88
CA ALA A 426 15.87 -10.23 22.60
C ALA A 426 15.33 -8.79 22.52
N LEU A 427 15.07 -8.13 23.66
CA LEU A 427 14.37 -6.86 23.72
C LEU A 427 14.99 -5.74 22.86
N PRO A 428 16.32 -5.50 22.83
CA PRO A 428 16.91 -4.50 21.95
C PRO A 428 16.59 -4.74 20.48
N SER A 429 16.64 -6.00 20.04
CA SER A 429 16.33 -6.40 18.68
C SER A 429 14.86 -6.29 18.34
N LEU A 430 13.96 -6.60 19.29
CA LEU A 430 12.51 -6.40 19.13
C LEU A 430 12.15 -4.91 18.96
N ILE A 431 12.86 -4.06 19.64
CA ILE A 431 12.74 -2.61 19.52
C ILE A 431 13.21 -2.13 18.14
N SER A 432 14.32 -2.64 17.66
CA SER A 432 14.84 -2.36 16.32
C SER A 432 13.85 -2.81 15.24
N GLU A 433 13.15 -3.91 15.45
CA GLU A 433 12.09 -4.40 14.57
C GLU A 433 10.92 -3.40 14.45
N PHE A 434 10.48 -2.81 15.58
CA PHE A 434 9.47 -1.75 15.56
C PHE A 434 9.91 -0.54 14.72
N ILE A 435 11.17 -0.11 14.86
CA ILE A 435 11.72 1.01 14.08
C ILE A 435 11.80 0.65 12.59
N THR A 436 12.05 -0.61 12.26
CA THR A 436 12.03 -1.12 10.88
C THR A 436 10.61 -1.07 10.32
N LEU A 437 9.61 -1.53 11.06
CA LEU A 437 8.20 -1.47 10.66
C LEU A 437 7.73 -0.04 10.36
N LEU A 438 8.18 0.98 11.13
CA LEU A 438 7.86 2.38 10.82
C LEU A 438 8.24 2.78 9.38
N LYS A 439 9.31 2.21 8.84
CA LYS A 439 9.76 2.49 7.46
C LYS A 439 9.07 1.57 6.46
N GLU A 440 8.84 0.31 6.80
CA GLU A 440 8.20 -0.67 5.94
C GLU A 440 6.75 -0.33 5.64
N THR A 441 6.04 0.36 6.55
CA THR A 441 4.68 0.84 6.27
C THR A 441 4.59 1.75 5.06
N SER A 442 5.70 2.34 4.60
CA SER A 442 5.75 3.22 3.42
C SER A 442 5.26 2.57 2.11
N ILE A 443 5.18 1.25 2.06
CA ILE A 443 4.67 0.52 0.88
C ILE A 443 3.15 0.38 0.86
N VAL A 444 2.44 0.80 1.91
CA VAL A 444 0.97 0.65 1.98
C VAL A 444 0.23 1.47 0.93
N GLY A 445 0.89 2.46 0.37
CA GLY A 445 0.40 3.25 -0.78
C GLY A 445 0.04 2.39 -1.99
N TRP A 446 0.66 1.21 -2.19
CA TRP A 446 0.34 0.28 -3.28
C TRP A 446 -1.07 -0.30 -3.23
N ILE A 447 -1.67 -0.37 -2.06
CA ILE A 447 -3.09 -0.75 -1.89
C ILE A 447 -4.00 0.47 -1.71
N GLY A 448 -3.50 1.69 -2.00
CA GLY A 448 -4.25 2.94 -1.91
C GLY A 448 -4.55 3.40 -0.48
N ALA A 449 -3.75 3.01 0.51
CA ALA A 449 -3.81 3.59 1.85
C ALA A 449 -2.81 4.76 1.96
N THR A 450 -3.19 5.79 2.71
CA THR A 450 -2.39 7.03 2.80
C THR A 450 -1.59 7.04 4.09
N ASP A 451 -0.35 6.59 4.03
CA ASP A 451 0.68 6.75 5.06
C ASP A 451 1.50 8.05 4.84
N LEU A 452 2.57 8.24 5.60
CA LEU A 452 3.44 9.41 5.48
C LEU A 452 4.07 9.55 4.08
N MET A 453 4.53 8.45 3.49
CA MET A 453 5.14 8.47 2.15
C MET A 453 4.10 8.81 1.08
N ARG A 454 2.92 8.19 1.10
CA ARG A 454 1.82 8.51 0.20
C ARG A 454 1.32 9.95 0.41
N GLY A 455 1.38 10.46 1.65
CA GLY A 455 1.13 11.87 1.96
C GLY A 455 2.07 12.81 1.22
N ALA A 456 3.37 12.51 1.21
CA ALA A 456 4.38 13.25 0.44
C ALA A 456 4.18 13.12 -1.07
N ASP A 457 3.85 11.92 -1.57
CA ASP A 457 3.52 11.70 -2.98
C ASP A 457 2.31 12.54 -3.42
N ASN A 458 1.29 12.66 -2.57
CA ASN A 458 0.14 13.52 -2.86
C ASN A 458 0.53 14.99 -3.01
N ILE A 459 1.46 15.50 -2.18
CA ILE A 459 2.00 16.86 -2.33
C ILE A 459 2.78 16.96 -3.63
N ARG A 460 3.72 16.03 -3.86
CA ARG A 460 4.53 15.98 -5.08
C ARG A 460 3.69 15.99 -6.35
N PHE A 461 2.61 15.21 -6.38
CA PHE A 461 1.74 15.10 -7.54
C PHE A 461 0.89 16.35 -7.77
N GLN A 462 0.45 17.04 -6.70
CA GLN A 462 -0.32 18.28 -6.83
C GLN A 462 0.54 19.48 -7.23
N THR A 463 1.80 19.50 -6.78
CA THR A 463 2.69 20.68 -6.95
C THR A 463 3.75 20.48 -8.02
N ALA A 464 3.86 19.27 -8.59
CA ALA A 464 4.95 18.86 -9.49
C ALA A 464 6.36 19.13 -8.88
N THR A 465 6.48 19.19 -7.55
CA THR A 465 7.74 19.41 -6.81
C THR A 465 8.10 18.17 -6.03
N ALA A 466 9.16 17.46 -6.42
CA ALA A 466 9.52 16.23 -5.73
C ALA A 466 10.52 16.45 -4.59
N PHE A 467 11.49 17.33 -4.82
CA PHE A 467 12.56 17.52 -3.86
C PHE A 467 12.00 17.93 -2.50
N GLU A 468 11.16 18.95 -2.46
CA GLU A 468 10.60 19.51 -1.23
C GLU A 468 9.71 18.49 -0.50
N ALA A 469 8.81 17.81 -1.21
CA ALA A 469 7.89 16.84 -0.62
C ALA A 469 8.62 15.61 -0.08
N LEU A 470 9.59 15.06 -0.84
CA LEU A 470 10.34 13.88 -0.44
C LEU A 470 11.33 14.18 0.70
N ILE A 471 11.99 15.35 0.68
CA ILE A 471 12.85 15.78 1.79
C ILE A 471 12.03 15.99 3.06
N ALA A 472 10.84 16.59 2.98
CA ALA A 472 9.96 16.72 4.14
C ALA A 472 9.62 15.35 4.75
N ALA A 473 9.25 14.36 3.92
CA ALA A 473 8.99 13.00 4.41
C ALA A 473 10.25 12.38 5.03
N ALA A 474 11.41 12.48 4.37
CA ALA A 474 12.68 11.96 4.87
C ALA A 474 13.06 12.56 6.22
N VAL A 475 12.89 13.88 6.39
CA VAL A 475 13.14 14.57 7.66
C VAL A 475 12.18 14.08 8.75
N ILE A 476 10.89 13.91 8.45
CA ILE A 476 9.92 13.40 9.41
C ILE A 476 10.28 11.96 9.83
N TYR A 477 10.60 11.07 8.87
CA TYR A 477 11.06 9.70 9.20
C TYR A 477 12.32 9.71 10.05
N LEU A 478 13.30 10.59 9.74
CA LEU A 478 14.55 10.72 10.51
C LEU A 478 14.27 11.17 11.94
N ILE A 479 13.40 12.15 12.12
CA ILE A 479 12.99 12.64 13.45
C ILE A 479 12.31 11.51 14.24
N LEU A 480 11.35 10.81 13.62
CA LEU A 480 10.65 9.69 14.25
C LEU A 480 11.60 8.58 14.68
N THR A 481 12.41 8.08 13.75
CA THR A 481 13.35 6.98 14.06
C THR A 481 14.35 7.40 15.12
N THR A 482 14.82 8.66 15.11
CA THR A 482 15.73 9.20 16.13
C THR A 482 15.06 9.28 17.51
N ILE A 483 13.81 9.76 17.57
CA ILE A 483 13.05 9.83 18.82
C ILE A 483 12.86 8.43 19.39
N PHE A 484 12.36 7.49 18.60
CA PHE A 484 12.14 6.11 19.05
C PHE A 484 13.44 5.43 19.47
N THR A 485 14.53 5.57 18.71
CA THR A 485 15.85 5.04 19.07
C THR A 485 16.31 5.59 20.44
N LYS A 486 16.23 6.90 20.66
CA LYS A 486 16.62 7.51 21.95
C LYS A 486 15.73 7.07 23.11
N LEU A 487 14.41 6.95 22.89
CA LEU A 487 13.49 6.45 23.93
C LEU A 487 13.85 5.01 24.31
N MET A 488 14.15 4.18 23.32
CA MET A 488 14.44 2.77 23.51
C MET A 488 15.80 2.52 24.17
N THR A 489 16.83 3.28 23.82
CA THR A 489 18.12 3.23 24.54
C THR A 489 17.96 3.57 26.04
N ARG A 490 17.01 4.45 26.38
CA ARG A 490 16.71 4.73 27.80
C ARG A 490 16.01 3.57 28.49
N VAL A 491 15.07 2.90 27.82
CA VAL A 491 14.39 1.71 28.34
C VAL A 491 15.39 0.56 28.54
N GLU A 492 16.25 0.33 27.54
CA GLU A 492 17.30 -0.69 27.60
C GLU A 492 18.25 -0.48 28.79
N LYS A 493 18.77 0.73 28.96
CA LYS A 493 19.62 1.08 30.11
C LYS A 493 18.96 0.85 31.46
N ARG A 494 17.64 1.17 31.58
CA ARG A 494 16.91 0.90 32.82
C ARG A 494 16.76 -0.60 33.10
N LEU A 495 16.51 -1.40 32.07
CA LEU A 495 16.36 -2.86 32.21
C LEU A 495 17.69 -3.58 32.46
N GLN A 496 18.83 -3.02 32.01
CA GLN A 496 20.16 -3.52 32.30
C GLN A 496 20.58 -3.19 33.73
N ASN A 497 20.21 -2.03 34.26
CA ASN A 497 20.54 -1.61 35.63
C ASN A 497 19.69 -2.33 36.72
N ASP A 498 18.52 -2.89 36.32
CA ASP A 498 17.63 -3.67 37.23
C ASP A 498 17.97 -5.18 37.18
N ALA A 499 19.10 -5.58 36.56
CA ALA A 499 19.58 -6.95 36.45
C ALA A 499 20.85 -7.17 37.24
#